data_1a181c614e7019c8d22621e0190b3479
#
_entry.id   1a181c614e7019c8d22621e0190b3479
#
_cell.length_a   1.000
_cell.length_b   1.000
_cell.length_c   1.000
_cell.angle_alpha   90.00
_cell.angle_beta   90.00
_cell.angle_gamma   90.00
#
_symmetry.space_group_name_H-M   'P 1'
#
loop_
_entity.id
_entity.type
_entity.pdbx_description
1 polymer ?
#
loop_
_entity_poly.entity_id
_entity_poly.type
_entity_poly.pdbx_seq_one_letter_code
_entity_poly.pdbx_strand_id
1 'polypeptide(L)'
;PPWRLSNKIIENITDSTNRIAKEFNIKGPFNLQFLVKNERAYVIELNVRASRSMPFVSKFIRLNLISLAASAISGNDVTNIPQDIWLNSGSYGIKVPQFSFMQLEGADIVLGVEMQSTGEAACFGDSFYDALSKGLTSVGYNLPKTGSALVTIGGVENREKLLQTSALLKNLGFEIFATETTAEF
;
A
#
# COMPACT_ATOMS: atom_id res chain seq x y z
N PRO A 1 -1.73 -8.71 6.57
CA PRO A 1 -1.68 -7.46 7.33
C PRO A 1 -0.84 -6.41 6.61
N PRO A 2 -1.04 -5.12 6.89
CA PRO A 2 -0.21 -4.07 6.35
C PRO A 2 1.25 -4.25 6.75
N TRP A 3 2.15 -3.91 5.84
CA TRP A 3 3.58 -4.05 6.05
C TRP A 3 4.07 -3.08 7.15
N ARG A 4 4.90 -3.56 8.07
CA ARG A 4 5.49 -2.81 9.19
C ARG A 4 4.54 -2.39 10.33
N LEU A 5 3.38 -2.98 10.47
CA LEU A 5 2.63 -2.84 11.71
C LEU A 5 3.10 -3.88 12.74
N SER A 6 3.19 -3.46 14.00
CA SER A 6 3.46 -4.40 15.11
C SER A 6 2.24 -5.30 15.34
N ASN A 7 2.47 -6.51 15.87
CA ASN A 7 1.39 -7.44 16.20
C ASN A 7 0.39 -6.81 17.16
N LYS A 8 0.87 -6.02 18.14
CA LYS A 8 0.02 -5.29 19.07
C LYS A 8 -0.95 -4.33 18.38
N ILE A 9 -0.50 -3.62 17.34
CA ILE A 9 -1.37 -2.73 16.55
C ILE A 9 -2.37 -3.53 15.74
N ILE A 10 -1.95 -4.65 15.15
CA ILE A 10 -2.85 -5.52 14.40
C ILE A 10 -3.95 -6.07 15.30
N GLU A 11 -3.62 -6.53 16.51
CA GLU A 11 -4.59 -6.97 17.51
C GLU A 11 -5.56 -5.85 17.88
N ASN A 12 -5.07 -4.66 18.20
CA ASN A 12 -5.90 -3.50 18.53
C ASN A 12 -6.87 -3.11 17.39
N ILE A 13 -6.41 -3.17 16.14
CA ILE A 13 -7.24 -2.92 14.96
C ILE A 13 -8.32 -4.01 14.84
N THR A 14 -7.94 -5.27 15.02
CA THR A 14 -8.86 -6.42 14.95
C THR A 14 -9.93 -6.32 16.03
N ASP A 15 -9.56 -6.09 17.28
CA ASP A 15 -10.48 -5.95 18.39
C ASP A 15 -11.45 -4.78 18.19
N SER A 16 -10.92 -3.63 17.78
CA SER A 16 -11.74 -2.45 17.47
C SER A 16 -12.73 -2.73 16.35
N THR A 17 -12.28 -3.40 15.31
CA THR A 17 -13.13 -3.80 14.17
C THR A 17 -14.25 -4.73 14.62
N ASN A 18 -13.95 -5.75 15.42
CA ASN A 18 -14.93 -6.70 15.93
C ASN A 18 -15.97 -6.03 16.86
N ARG A 19 -15.53 -5.14 17.72
CA ARG A 19 -16.42 -4.38 18.61
C ARG A 19 -17.36 -3.48 17.83
N ILE A 20 -16.86 -2.75 16.83
CA ILE A 20 -17.66 -1.89 15.98
C ILE A 20 -18.66 -2.71 15.17
N ALA A 21 -18.24 -3.79 14.54
CA ALA A 21 -19.13 -4.67 13.79
C ALA A 21 -20.28 -5.22 14.64
N LYS A 22 -19.98 -5.62 15.89
CA LYS A 22 -20.94 -6.14 16.85
C LYS A 22 -21.91 -5.05 17.32
N GLU A 23 -21.40 -3.89 17.72
CA GLU A 23 -22.21 -2.80 18.24
C GLU A 23 -23.20 -2.25 17.21
N PHE A 24 -22.77 -2.13 15.95
CA PHE A 24 -23.63 -1.70 14.86
C PHE A 24 -24.40 -2.84 14.17
N ASN A 25 -24.31 -4.07 14.70
CA ASN A 25 -24.97 -5.26 14.14
C ASN A 25 -24.76 -5.40 12.61
N ILE A 26 -23.53 -5.22 12.15
CA ILE A 26 -23.20 -5.23 10.71
C ILE A 26 -23.26 -6.67 10.19
N LYS A 27 -24.16 -6.94 9.23
CA LYS A 27 -24.38 -8.26 8.63
C LYS A 27 -23.83 -8.38 7.20
N GLY A 28 -23.05 -7.44 6.75
CA GLY A 28 -22.54 -7.41 5.38
C GLY A 28 -21.13 -6.88 5.31
N PRO A 29 -20.64 -6.59 4.10
CA PRO A 29 -19.32 -6.04 3.92
C PRO A 29 -19.23 -4.61 4.48
N PHE A 30 -18.14 -4.31 5.13
CA PHE A 30 -17.82 -2.97 5.59
C PHE A 30 -16.34 -2.69 5.45
N ASN A 31 -15.97 -1.43 5.51
CA ASN A 31 -14.60 -0.97 5.47
C ASN A 31 -14.37 0.01 6.62
N LEU A 32 -13.29 -0.20 7.37
CA LEU A 32 -12.80 0.71 8.39
C LEU A 32 -11.46 1.27 7.97
N GLN A 33 -11.29 2.58 8.12
CA GLN A 33 -10.01 3.25 7.96
C GLN A 33 -9.45 3.62 9.32
N PHE A 34 -8.17 3.33 9.49
CA PHE A 34 -7.43 3.62 10.71
C PHE A 34 -6.22 4.51 10.41
N LEU A 35 -5.95 5.45 11.30
CA LEU A 35 -4.68 6.15 11.42
C LEU A 35 -3.88 5.49 12.54
N VAL A 36 -2.65 5.11 12.27
CA VAL A 36 -1.72 4.61 13.30
C VAL A 36 -0.68 5.67 13.60
N LYS A 37 -0.61 6.09 14.86
CA LYS A 37 0.38 7.05 15.35
C LYS A 37 0.78 6.68 16.77
N ASN A 38 2.08 6.68 17.07
CA ASN A 38 2.63 6.40 18.40
C ASN A 38 2.08 5.10 19.02
N GLU A 39 2.13 4.01 18.28
CA GLU A 39 1.62 2.68 18.70
C GLU A 39 0.13 2.68 19.11
N ARG A 40 -0.67 3.58 18.54
CA ARG A 40 -2.13 3.64 18.73
C ARG A 40 -2.84 3.67 17.38
N ALA A 41 -3.94 2.93 17.29
CA ALA A 41 -4.83 2.94 16.14
C ALA A 41 -6.05 3.83 16.44
N TYR A 42 -6.35 4.74 15.52
CA TYR A 42 -7.49 5.66 15.60
C TYR A 42 -8.41 5.37 14.44
N VAL A 43 -9.70 5.16 14.69
CA VAL A 43 -10.71 5.00 13.64
C VAL A 43 -10.95 6.37 12.99
N ILE A 44 -10.82 6.44 11.68
CA ILE A 44 -11.11 7.64 10.89
C ILE A 44 -12.53 7.56 10.33
N GLU A 45 -12.87 6.41 9.72
CA GLU A 45 -14.09 6.29 8.94
C GLU A 45 -14.60 4.85 8.94
N LEU A 46 -15.92 4.69 9.04
CA LEU A 46 -16.65 3.45 8.85
C LEU A 46 -17.55 3.58 7.62
N ASN A 47 -17.36 2.72 6.63
CA ASN A 47 -18.20 2.60 5.45
C ASN A 47 -18.90 1.24 5.44
N VAL A 48 -20.22 1.21 5.65
CA VAL A 48 -21.02 -0.04 5.65
C VAL A 48 -21.43 -0.39 4.22
N ARG A 49 -20.45 -0.75 3.42
CA ARG A 49 -20.58 -1.18 2.02
C ARG A 49 -19.33 -1.89 1.56
N ALA A 50 -19.40 -2.60 0.44
CA ALA A 50 -18.22 -3.10 -0.26
C ALA A 50 -17.27 -1.94 -0.65
N SER A 51 -15.98 -2.17 -0.55
CA SER A 51 -14.94 -1.22 -0.95
C SER A 51 -14.22 -1.68 -2.22
N ARG A 52 -13.57 -0.75 -2.90
CA ARG A 52 -12.69 -1.06 -4.06
C ARG A 52 -11.50 -1.96 -3.68
N SER A 53 -11.16 -2.04 -2.39
CA SER A 53 -10.10 -2.92 -1.91
C SER A 53 -10.52 -4.39 -1.83
N MET A 54 -11.83 -4.71 -1.80
CA MET A 54 -12.28 -6.10 -1.71
C MET A 54 -11.81 -7.00 -2.85
N PRO A 55 -11.88 -6.60 -4.14
CA PRO A 55 -11.35 -7.41 -5.23
C PRO A 55 -9.84 -7.66 -5.12
N PHE A 56 -9.07 -6.65 -4.69
CA PHE A 56 -7.64 -6.77 -4.46
C PHE A 56 -7.34 -7.77 -3.34
N VAL A 57 -7.98 -7.62 -2.18
CA VAL A 57 -7.82 -8.52 -1.04
C VAL A 57 -8.28 -9.93 -1.39
N SER A 58 -9.42 -10.08 -2.09
CA SER A 58 -9.94 -11.38 -2.54
C SER A 58 -8.92 -12.14 -3.39
N LYS A 59 -8.26 -11.46 -4.33
CA LYS A 59 -7.22 -12.06 -5.16
C LYS A 59 -5.97 -12.41 -4.35
N PHE A 60 -5.58 -11.54 -3.43
CA PHE A 60 -4.41 -11.72 -2.60
C PHE A 60 -4.53 -12.94 -1.67
N ILE A 61 -5.67 -13.08 -0.98
CA ILE A 61 -5.92 -14.20 -0.07
C ILE A 61 -6.53 -15.43 -0.75
N ARG A 62 -6.77 -15.36 -2.08
CA ARG A 62 -7.40 -16.43 -2.88
C ARG A 62 -8.77 -16.87 -2.36
N LEU A 63 -9.52 -15.95 -1.75
CA LEU A 63 -10.88 -16.16 -1.25
C LEU A 63 -11.82 -15.12 -1.86
N ASN A 64 -12.93 -15.54 -2.43
CA ASN A 64 -13.89 -14.61 -3.04
C ASN A 64 -14.73 -13.90 -1.97
N LEU A 65 -14.21 -12.76 -1.48
CA LEU A 65 -14.90 -11.95 -0.47
C LEU A 65 -16.22 -11.35 -0.98
N ILE A 66 -16.37 -11.16 -2.29
CA ILE A 66 -17.62 -10.65 -2.86
C ILE A 66 -18.72 -11.72 -2.75
N SER A 67 -18.39 -12.96 -3.05
CA SER A 67 -19.33 -14.08 -2.87
C SER A 67 -19.75 -14.26 -1.41
N LEU A 68 -18.79 -14.17 -0.48
CA LEU A 68 -19.07 -14.22 0.97
C LEU A 68 -19.96 -13.06 1.41
N ALA A 69 -19.68 -11.85 0.93
CA ALA A 69 -20.50 -10.68 1.21
C ALA A 69 -21.94 -10.85 0.71
N ALA A 70 -22.12 -11.36 -0.50
CA ALA A 70 -23.44 -11.64 -1.06
C ALA A 70 -24.20 -12.70 -0.22
N SER A 71 -23.51 -13.77 0.19
CA SER A 71 -24.09 -14.80 1.06
C SER A 71 -24.53 -14.24 2.41
N ALA A 72 -23.66 -13.42 3.05
CA ALA A 72 -23.96 -12.78 4.34
C ALA A 72 -25.20 -11.86 4.26
N ILE A 73 -25.28 -11.03 3.20
CA ILE A 73 -26.42 -10.12 2.98
C ILE A 73 -27.72 -10.92 2.75
N SER A 74 -27.62 -12.07 2.05
CA SER A 74 -28.77 -12.96 1.80
C SER A 74 -29.18 -13.79 3.02
N GLY A 75 -28.50 -13.62 4.16
CA GLY A 75 -28.80 -14.34 5.39
C GLY A 75 -28.27 -15.78 5.44
N ASN A 76 -27.41 -16.16 4.49
CA ASN A 76 -26.76 -17.45 4.50
C ASN A 76 -25.59 -17.48 5.51
N ASP A 77 -25.29 -18.65 6.05
CA ASP A 77 -24.18 -18.85 6.95
C ASP A 77 -22.84 -18.78 6.21
N VAL A 78 -21.88 -18.01 6.73
CA VAL A 78 -20.54 -17.81 6.18
C VAL A 78 -19.43 -18.23 7.17
N THR A 79 -19.71 -19.22 8.02
CA THR A 79 -18.85 -19.64 9.15
C THR A 79 -17.56 -20.35 8.75
N ASN A 80 -17.40 -20.85 7.53
CA ASN A 80 -16.26 -21.65 7.10
C ASN A 80 -15.12 -20.82 6.50
N ILE A 81 -14.74 -19.69 7.13
CA ILE A 81 -13.60 -18.90 6.71
C ILE A 81 -12.39 -19.28 7.56
N PRO A 82 -11.27 -19.75 6.98
CA PRO A 82 -10.06 -20.04 7.73
C PRO A 82 -9.57 -18.78 8.45
N GLN A 83 -9.32 -18.86 9.76
CA GLN A 83 -8.91 -17.71 10.58
C GLN A 83 -7.48 -17.23 10.26
N ASP A 84 -6.65 -18.12 9.74
CA ASP A 84 -5.24 -17.88 9.41
C ASP A 84 -4.99 -17.47 7.95
N ILE A 85 -6.05 -17.30 7.16
CA ILE A 85 -5.97 -16.97 5.73
C ILE A 85 -5.15 -15.70 5.45
N TRP A 86 -5.07 -14.78 6.41
CA TRP A 86 -4.33 -13.53 6.33
C TRP A 86 -2.83 -13.68 6.56
N LEU A 87 -2.40 -14.79 7.16
CA LEU A 87 -1.02 -14.99 7.64
C LEU A 87 -0.15 -15.77 6.65
N ASN A 88 -0.76 -16.54 5.75
CA ASN A 88 -0.08 -17.59 4.99
C ASN A 88 0.03 -17.31 3.48
N SER A 89 -0.08 -16.06 3.02
CA SER A 89 0.00 -15.80 1.58
C SER A 89 1.38 -16.05 0.97
N GLY A 90 2.45 -15.98 1.77
CA GLY A 90 3.84 -16.11 1.29
C GLY A 90 4.22 -15.07 0.22
N SER A 91 3.31 -14.16 -0.10
CA SER A 91 3.40 -13.19 -1.19
C SER A 91 3.20 -11.78 -0.67
N TYR A 92 3.62 -10.80 -1.47
CA TYR A 92 3.40 -9.38 -1.22
C TYR A 92 2.39 -8.83 -2.21
N GLY A 93 1.43 -8.03 -1.72
CA GLY A 93 0.47 -7.32 -2.54
C GLY A 93 0.68 -5.81 -2.44
N ILE A 94 0.79 -5.14 -3.56
CA ILE A 94 0.96 -3.68 -3.65
C ILE A 94 -0.15 -3.10 -4.52
N LYS A 95 -0.71 -1.99 -4.05
CA LYS A 95 -1.66 -1.18 -4.78
C LYS A 95 -1.03 0.18 -5.05
N VAL A 96 -0.88 0.53 -6.34
CA VAL A 96 -0.25 1.76 -6.78
C VAL A 96 -1.30 2.65 -7.43
N PRO A 97 -1.46 3.91 -6.97
CA PRO A 97 -2.39 4.84 -7.58
C PRO A 97 -1.87 5.32 -8.94
N GLN A 98 -2.81 5.67 -9.83
CA GLN A 98 -2.55 6.34 -11.08
C GLN A 98 -3.21 7.71 -11.07
N PHE A 99 -2.55 8.69 -11.69
CA PHE A 99 -2.99 10.08 -11.72
C PHE A 99 -3.08 10.56 -13.17
N SER A 100 -4.26 11.03 -13.57
CA SER A 100 -4.48 11.52 -14.95
C SER A 100 -3.66 12.76 -15.27
N PHE A 101 -3.35 13.60 -14.28
CA PHE A 101 -2.54 14.79 -14.50
C PHE A 101 -1.12 14.47 -14.99
N MET A 102 -0.60 13.27 -14.73
CA MET A 102 0.70 12.83 -15.29
C MET A 102 0.69 12.67 -16.81
N GLN A 103 -0.51 12.61 -17.43
CA GLN A 103 -0.71 12.51 -18.87
C GLN A 103 -1.04 13.87 -19.50
N LEU A 104 -1.17 14.93 -18.71
CA LEU A 104 -1.55 16.28 -19.14
C LEU A 104 -0.32 17.19 -19.04
N GLU A 105 0.12 17.70 -20.17
CA GLU A 105 1.22 18.67 -20.23
C GLU A 105 0.85 19.96 -19.49
N GLY A 106 1.72 20.43 -18.59
CA GLY A 106 1.53 21.64 -17.79
C GLY A 106 0.55 21.51 -16.61
N ALA A 107 0.03 20.31 -16.33
CA ALA A 107 -0.80 20.10 -15.14
C ALA A 107 0.01 20.19 -13.85
N ASP A 108 -0.61 20.71 -12.78
CA ASP A 108 -0.03 20.71 -11.45
C ASP A 108 -0.03 19.27 -10.89
N ILE A 109 1.17 18.78 -10.56
CA ILE A 109 1.39 17.43 -10.03
C ILE A 109 1.49 17.38 -8.50
N VAL A 110 1.32 18.53 -7.82
CA VAL A 110 1.41 18.59 -6.36
C VAL A 110 0.16 18.00 -5.74
N LEU A 111 0.34 16.93 -4.96
CA LEU A 111 -0.75 16.28 -4.23
C LEU A 111 -1.15 17.09 -3.01
N GLY A 112 -2.45 17.29 -2.83
CA GLY A 112 -3.05 17.92 -1.66
C GLY A 112 -3.67 16.90 -0.69
N VAL A 113 -4.56 17.39 0.16
CA VAL A 113 -5.30 16.57 1.15
C VAL A 113 -6.44 15.76 0.52
N GLU A 114 -6.88 16.13 -0.66
CA GLU A 114 -7.94 15.44 -1.37
C GLU A 114 -7.41 14.28 -2.22
N MET A 115 -8.24 13.26 -2.42
CA MET A 115 -7.89 12.14 -3.28
C MET A 115 -7.93 12.58 -4.76
N GLN A 116 -6.77 12.60 -5.39
CA GLN A 116 -6.60 13.01 -6.79
C GLN A 116 -6.35 11.84 -7.75
N SER A 117 -6.20 10.62 -7.21
CA SER A 117 -5.98 9.44 -8.03
C SER A 117 -7.21 9.11 -8.87
N THR A 118 -6.99 8.80 -10.15
CA THR A 118 -8.02 8.48 -11.15
C THR A 118 -8.12 6.99 -11.46
N GLY A 119 -7.16 6.22 -10.98
CA GLY A 119 -7.11 4.77 -11.14
C GLY A 119 -6.12 4.16 -10.16
N GLU A 120 -6.00 2.84 -10.21
CA GLU A 120 -5.08 2.09 -9.37
C GLU A 120 -4.72 0.75 -10.03
N ALA A 121 -3.45 0.34 -9.92
CA ALA A 121 -2.97 -0.98 -10.30
C ALA A 121 -2.73 -1.83 -9.05
N ALA A 122 -3.08 -3.10 -9.12
CA ALA A 122 -2.84 -4.09 -8.08
C ALA A 122 -1.88 -5.16 -8.58
N CYS A 123 -0.74 -5.30 -7.91
CA CYS A 123 0.30 -6.24 -8.30
C CYS A 123 0.68 -7.14 -7.13
N PHE A 124 1.09 -8.37 -7.46
CA PHE A 124 1.52 -9.38 -6.50
C PHE A 124 2.92 -9.85 -6.86
N GLY A 125 3.72 -10.17 -5.84
CA GLY A 125 5.07 -10.64 -6.01
C GLY A 125 5.51 -11.56 -4.88
N ASP A 126 6.59 -12.31 -5.11
CA ASP A 126 7.19 -13.20 -4.13
C ASP A 126 8.08 -12.44 -3.13
N SER A 127 8.38 -11.19 -3.42
CA SER A 127 9.02 -10.25 -2.51
C SER A 127 8.36 -8.87 -2.59
N PHE A 128 8.61 -8.02 -1.56
CA PHE A 128 8.17 -6.63 -1.57
C PHE A 128 8.66 -5.87 -2.80
N TYR A 129 9.94 -6.02 -3.14
CA TYR A 129 10.55 -5.32 -4.28
C TYR A 129 10.03 -5.81 -5.63
N ASP A 130 9.73 -7.10 -5.77
CA ASP A 130 9.11 -7.65 -6.97
C ASP A 130 7.70 -7.09 -7.17
N ALA A 131 6.87 -7.11 -6.12
CA ALA A 131 5.53 -6.52 -6.16
C ALA A 131 5.57 -5.01 -6.45
N LEU A 132 6.53 -4.27 -5.84
CA LEU A 132 6.71 -2.83 -6.04
C LEU A 132 7.12 -2.52 -7.47
N SER A 133 8.11 -3.23 -8.01
CA SER A 133 8.58 -3.05 -9.39
C SER A 133 7.46 -3.27 -10.40
N LYS A 134 6.70 -4.37 -10.24
CA LYS A 134 5.51 -4.64 -11.06
C LYS A 134 4.47 -3.53 -10.95
N GLY A 135 4.22 -3.05 -9.72
CA GLY A 135 3.27 -1.98 -9.46
C GLY A 135 3.67 -0.67 -10.16
N LEU A 136 4.91 -0.24 -10.02
CA LEU A 136 5.43 0.97 -10.66
C LEU A 136 5.35 0.87 -12.18
N THR A 137 5.80 -0.25 -12.75
CA THR A 137 5.72 -0.49 -14.21
C THR A 137 4.28 -0.45 -14.71
N SER A 138 3.32 -1.00 -13.94
CA SER A 138 1.90 -1.03 -14.32
C SER A 138 1.25 0.35 -14.44
N VAL A 139 1.80 1.36 -13.77
CA VAL A 139 1.33 2.76 -13.85
C VAL A 139 2.25 3.66 -14.67
N GLY A 140 3.16 3.06 -15.45
CA GLY A 140 3.99 3.77 -16.41
C GLY A 140 5.37 4.22 -15.90
N TYR A 141 5.72 3.91 -14.65
CA TYR A 141 7.07 4.16 -14.12
C TYR A 141 8.03 3.05 -14.57
N ASN A 142 8.74 3.30 -15.65
CA ASN A 142 9.81 2.42 -16.10
C ASN A 142 11.12 2.83 -15.47
N LEU A 143 11.58 2.06 -14.48
CA LEU A 143 12.87 2.30 -13.86
C LEU A 143 13.99 2.00 -14.87
N PRO A 144 14.88 2.96 -15.16
CA PRO A 144 16.00 2.73 -16.05
C PRO A 144 16.96 1.70 -15.44
N LYS A 145 17.57 0.88 -16.28
CA LYS A 145 18.57 -0.12 -15.83
C LYS A 145 19.99 0.44 -15.89
N THR A 146 20.21 1.50 -16.63
CA THR A 146 21.49 2.18 -16.84
C THR A 146 21.24 3.66 -17.09
N GLY A 147 22.27 4.49 -17.00
CA GLY A 147 22.19 5.92 -17.30
C GLY A 147 22.77 6.75 -16.19
N SER A 148 22.30 7.98 -16.06
CA SER A 148 22.76 8.94 -15.05
C SER A 148 21.67 9.15 -13.99
N ALA A 149 22.08 9.26 -12.74
CA ALA A 149 21.22 9.54 -11.60
C ALA A 149 21.63 10.85 -10.93
N LEU A 150 20.73 11.83 -10.89
CA LEU A 150 20.91 13.03 -10.09
C LEU A 150 20.39 12.76 -8.66
N VAL A 151 21.28 12.88 -7.68
CA VAL A 151 20.97 12.72 -6.27
C VAL A 151 21.00 14.06 -5.56
N THR A 152 19.97 14.31 -4.76
CA THR A 152 19.88 15.48 -3.88
C THR A 152 19.18 15.08 -2.59
N ILE A 153 19.65 15.57 -1.44
CA ILE A 153 19.05 15.19 -0.16
C ILE A 153 19.08 16.35 0.83
N GLY A 154 17.92 16.52 1.50
CA GLY A 154 17.80 17.40 2.66
C GLY A 154 17.86 16.60 3.97
N GLY A 155 18.41 17.23 5.02
CA GLY A 155 18.50 16.63 6.35
C GLY A 155 19.71 15.70 6.56
N VAL A 156 20.39 15.91 7.69
CA VAL A 156 21.64 15.18 8.05
C VAL A 156 21.38 13.69 8.27
N GLU A 157 20.25 13.36 8.86
CA GLU A 157 19.84 11.98 9.20
C GLU A 157 19.67 11.02 8.01
N ASN A 158 19.48 11.58 6.82
CA ASN A 158 19.30 10.78 5.61
C ASN A 158 20.59 10.58 4.81
N ARG A 159 21.67 11.27 5.16
CA ARG A 159 22.93 11.27 4.40
C ARG A 159 23.61 9.91 4.32
N GLU A 160 23.66 9.17 5.43
CA GLU A 160 24.23 7.80 5.43
C GLU A 160 23.48 6.85 4.51
N LYS A 161 22.12 6.95 4.50
CA LYS A 161 21.29 6.14 3.60
C LYS A 161 21.53 6.51 2.14
N LEU A 162 21.77 7.79 1.86
CA LEU A 162 22.11 8.26 0.51
C LEU A 162 23.44 7.68 0.03
N LEU A 163 24.47 7.67 0.86
CA LEU A 163 25.77 7.10 0.53
C LEU A 163 25.64 5.61 0.13
N GLN A 164 24.91 4.82 0.92
CA GLN A 164 24.66 3.42 0.61
C GLN A 164 23.90 3.26 -0.71
N THR A 165 22.87 4.08 -0.93
CA THR A 165 22.07 4.04 -2.16
C THR A 165 22.90 4.44 -3.38
N SER A 166 23.72 5.51 -3.27
CA SER A 166 24.60 5.98 -4.34
C SER A 166 25.67 4.93 -4.69
N ALA A 167 26.23 4.26 -3.70
CA ALA A 167 27.16 3.15 -3.93
C ALA A 167 26.51 1.99 -4.68
N LEU A 168 25.25 1.63 -4.33
CA LEU A 168 24.49 0.61 -5.05
C LEU A 168 24.21 1.01 -6.50
N LEU A 169 23.77 2.25 -6.75
CA LEU A 169 23.54 2.76 -8.09
C LEU A 169 24.82 2.74 -8.93
N LYS A 170 25.95 3.15 -8.35
CA LYS A 170 27.25 3.09 -9.02
C LYS A 170 27.66 1.66 -9.39
N ASN A 171 27.43 0.69 -8.48
CA ASN A 171 27.69 -0.72 -8.75
C ASN A 171 26.77 -1.29 -9.84
N LEU A 172 25.58 -0.74 -10.01
CA LEU A 172 24.66 -1.05 -11.10
C LEU A 172 25.03 -0.39 -12.44
N GLY A 173 26.09 0.43 -12.47
CA GLY A 173 26.57 1.09 -13.67
C GLY A 173 25.98 2.46 -13.95
N PHE A 174 25.32 3.08 -12.96
CA PHE A 174 24.83 4.46 -13.08
C PHE A 174 25.98 5.46 -12.87
N GLU A 175 25.97 6.50 -13.68
CA GLU A 175 26.77 7.71 -13.42
C GLU A 175 26.03 8.58 -12.42
N ILE A 176 26.70 8.99 -11.34
CA ILE A 176 26.07 9.73 -10.24
C ILE A 176 26.44 11.22 -10.33
N PHE A 177 25.41 12.04 -10.40
CA PHE A 177 25.50 13.50 -10.24
C PHE A 177 24.86 13.90 -8.93
N ALA A 178 25.39 14.93 -8.28
CA ALA A 178 24.83 15.45 -7.04
C ALA A 178 24.74 16.98 -7.10
N THR A 179 23.76 17.54 -6.37
CA THR A 179 23.79 18.99 -6.09
C THR A 179 24.98 19.33 -5.22
N GLU A 180 25.50 20.54 -5.31
CA GLU A 180 26.74 21.02 -4.63
C GLU A 180 26.76 20.60 -3.16
N THR A 181 25.75 20.99 -2.38
CA THR A 181 25.63 20.64 -0.95
C THR A 181 25.50 19.15 -0.66
N THR A 182 25.04 18.37 -1.61
CA THR A 182 24.97 16.90 -1.49
C THR A 182 26.30 16.25 -1.85
N ALA A 183 27.06 16.85 -2.77
CA ALA A 183 28.36 16.36 -3.21
C ALA A 183 29.47 16.60 -2.19
N GLU A 184 29.37 17.66 -1.38
CA GLU A 184 30.32 17.99 -0.30
C GLU A 184 30.25 17.00 0.87
N PHE A 185 29.22 16.17 0.92
CA PHE A 185 29.02 15.14 1.94
C PHE A 185 29.60 13.80 1.50
#